data_b2140f2c68ce068a76c14d934c17e0b1
#
_entry.id   b2140f2c68ce068a76c14d934c17e0b1
#
_cell.length_a   1.000
_cell.length_b   1.000
_cell.length_c   1.000
_cell.angle_alpha   90.00
_cell.angle_beta   90.00
_cell.angle_gamma   90.00
#
_symmetry.space_group_name_H-M   'P 1'
#
loop_
_entity.id
_entity.type
_entity.pdbx_description
1 polymer ?
#
loop_
_entity_poly.entity_id
_entity_poly.type
_entity_poly.pdbx_seq_one_letter_code
_entity_poly.pdbx_strand_id
1 'polypeptide(L)'
;MGNNRPCILTTLDDGAEIVIGPNCGFSGTSIVCKEKITLGKNVRCGPNTTIMDTDGHDDDHRSGTNKPVLIEDGVWLGANVSVYRGVMIGENTFIAASSTVTRSFPGNTFIAGSPARPYKKME
;
A
#
# COMPACT_ATOMS: atom_id res chain seq x y z
N MET A 1 11.45 15.13 13.55
CA MET A 1 10.31 14.61 14.32
C MET A 1 9.22 14.09 13.42
N GLY A 2 8.79 12.91 13.66
CA GLY A 2 7.72 12.31 12.87
C GLY A 2 6.35 12.88 13.17
N ASN A 3 5.42 12.54 12.32
CA ASN A 3 4.03 12.89 12.49
C ASN A 3 3.44 12.00 13.58
N ASN A 4 2.71 12.58 14.53
CA ASN A 4 2.12 11.85 15.65
C ASN A 4 0.71 11.33 15.38
N ARG A 5 0.27 11.34 14.12
CA ARG A 5 -1.04 10.79 13.78
C ARG A 5 -1.05 9.29 14.02
N PRO A 6 -2.13 8.74 14.59
CA PRO A 6 -2.22 7.31 14.81
C PRO A 6 -2.30 6.55 13.49
N CYS A 7 -1.77 5.34 13.49
CA CYS A 7 -1.94 4.41 12.39
C CYS A 7 -3.12 3.51 12.72
N ILE A 8 -3.93 3.19 11.72
CA ILE A 8 -5.12 2.37 11.88
C ILE A 8 -4.94 1.09 11.08
N LEU A 9 -4.96 -0.04 11.77
CA LEU A 9 -4.88 -1.36 11.14
C LEU A 9 -6.22 -2.05 11.38
N THR A 10 -6.94 -2.33 10.31
CA THR A 10 -8.28 -2.91 10.42
C THR A 10 -8.37 -4.18 9.60
N THR A 11 -8.79 -5.28 10.25
CA THR A 11 -9.16 -6.50 9.54
C THR A 11 -10.68 -6.61 9.54
N LEU A 12 -11.25 -6.85 8.38
CA LEU A 12 -12.70 -6.83 8.19
C LEU A 12 -13.35 -8.20 8.28
N ASP A 13 -12.59 -9.27 8.07
CA ASP A 13 -13.09 -10.64 8.09
C ASP A 13 -12.26 -11.50 9.02
N ASP A 14 -12.88 -12.55 9.55
CA ASP A 14 -12.14 -13.60 10.25
C ASP A 14 -11.17 -14.23 9.25
N GLY A 15 -9.94 -14.43 9.68
CA GLY A 15 -8.91 -14.97 8.82
C GLY A 15 -8.18 -13.94 7.97
N ALA A 16 -8.63 -12.68 7.98
CA ALA A 16 -7.87 -11.62 7.33
C ALA A 16 -6.54 -11.41 8.06
N GLU A 17 -5.49 -11.15 7.31
CA GLU A 17 -4.15 -11.12 7.86
C GLU A 17 -3.36 -9.92 7.34
N ILE A 18 -2.80 -9.14 8.26
CA ILE A 18 -1.85 -8.08 7.94
C ILE A 18 -0.49 -8.51 8.47
N VAL A 19 0.47 -8.67 7.56
CA VAL A 19 1.83 -9.10 7.90
C VAL A 19 2.77 -7.94 7.62
N ILE A 20 3.49 -7.50 8.63
CA ILE A 20 4.42 -6.37 8.51
C ILE A 20 5.81 -6.83 8.91
N GLY A 21 6.76 -6.69 8.01
CA GLY A 21 8.14 -7.04 8.26
C GLY A 21 8.82 -6.06 9.21
N PRO A 22 10.06 -6.36 9.60
CA PRO A 22 10.79 -5.53 10.57
C PRO A 22 11.20 -4.18 10.00
N ASN A 23 11.40 -3.23 10.90
CA ASN A 23 11.90 -1.89 10.60
C ASN A 23 11.02 -1.07 9.67
N CYS A 24 9.72 -1.33 9.66
CA CYS A 24 8.79 -0.50 8.91
C CYS A 24 8.45 0.77 9.68
N GLY A 25 8.26 1.86 8.96
CA GLY A 25 7.88 3.14 9.55
C GLY A 25 6.58 3.65 8.96
N PHE A 26 5.68 4.09 9.83
CA PHE A 26 4.38 4.59 9.42
C PHE A 26 4.08 5.93 10.07
N SER A 27 3.40 6.80 9.33
CA SER A 27 2.94 8.07 9.86
C SER A 27 1.49 8.26 9.41
N GLY A 28 0.54 8.06 10.33
CA GLY A 28 -0.87 8.27 9.99
C GLY A 28 -1.36 7.39 8.84
N THR A 29 -0.89 6.16 8.79
CA THR A 29 -1.20 5.22 7.72
C THR A 29 -2.42 4.39 8.11
N SER A 30 -3.31 4.13 7.16
CA SER A 30 -4.45 3.24 7.35
C SER A 30 -4.29 2.00 6.48
N ILE A 31 -4.38 0.83 7.08
CA ILE A 31 -4.32 -0.44 6.37
C ILE A 31 -5.64 -1.16 6.64
N VAL A 32 -6.41 -1.39 5.58
CA VAL A 32 -7.73 -2.03 5.67
C VAL A 32 -7.66 -3.34 4.92
N CYS A 33 -7.81 -4.44 5.64
CA CYS A 33 -7.54 -5.78 5.14
C CYS A 33 -8.77 -6.66 5.24
N LYS A 34 -9.16 -7.24 4.13
CA LYS A 34 -10.24 -8.23 4.10
C LYS A 34 -9.71 -9.63 3.82
N GLU A 35 -8.62 -9.76 3.12
CA GLU A 35 -7.97 -11.05 2.86
C GLU A 35 -6.54 -11.05 3.39
N LYS A 36 -5.63 -10.38 2.69
CA LYS A 36 -4.24 -10.35 3.13
C LYS A 36 -3.49 -9.16 2.58
N ILE A 37 -2.77 -8.48 3.45
CA ILE A 37 -1.85 -7.40 3.08
C ILE A 37 -0.51 -7.71 3.70
N THR A 38 0.53 -7.76 2.88
CA THR A 38 1.89 -8.08 3.33
C THR A 38 2.82 -6.93 2.98
N LEU A 39 3.54 -6.46 3.98
CA LEU A 39 4.62 -5.49 3.81
C LEU A 39 5.93 -6.15 4.19
N GLY A 40 6.94 -6.00 3.33
CA GLY A 40 8.26 -6.53 3.61
C GLY A 40 8.97 -5.72 4.68
N LYS A 41 10.30 -5.86 4.74
CA LYS A 41 11.10 -5.13 5.72
C LYS A 41 11.46 -3.75 5.19
N ASN A 42 11.67 -2.82 6.11
CA ASN A 42 12.12 -1.46 5.79
C ASN A 42 11.17 -0.68 4.87
N VAL A 43 9.87 -0.97 4.95
CA VAL A 43 8.85 -0.21 4.20
C VAL A 43 8.56 1.08 4.95
N ARG A 44 8.45 2.17 4.22
CA ARG A 44 8.11 3.49 4.79
C ARG A 44 6.82 3.99 4.18
N CYS A 45 5.90 4.41 5.02
CA CYS A 45 4.62 4.96 4.58
C CYS A 45 4.43 6.36 5.16
N GLY A 46 4.26 7.34 4.29
CA GLY A 46 4.03 8.71 4.71
C GLY A 46 2.62 8.94 5.25
N PRO A 47 2.34 10.16 5.73
CA PRO A 47 1.05 10.46 6.35
C PRO A 47 -0.10 10.36 5.37
N ASN A 48 -1.25 9.95 5.88
CA ASN A 48 -2.50 9.80 5.13
C ASN A 48 -2.41 8.77 3.99
N THR A 49 -1.48 7.83 4.09
CA THR A 49 -1.40 6.73 3.14
C THR A 49 -2.42 5.67 3.50
N THR A 50 -3.08 5.12 2.50
CA THR A 50 -4.08 4.09 2.67
C THR A 50 -3.72 2.87 1.83
N ILE A 51 -3.73 1.69 2.44
CA ILE A 51 -3.47 0.43 1.75
C ILE A 51 -4.69 -0.44 1.99
N MET A 52 -5.33 -0.92 0.92
CA MET A 52 -6.49 -1.79 1.06
C MET A 52 -6.53 -2.87 -0.01
N ASP A 53 -6.96 -4.06 0.41
CA ASP A 53 -7.14 -5.19 -0.48
C ASP A 53 -8.61 -5.41 -0.86
N THR A 54 -9.45 -4.46 -0.53
CA THR A 54 -10.89 -4.50 -0.79
C THR A 54 -11.36 -3.12 -1.18
N ASP A 55 -12.44 -3.04 -1.94
CA ASP A 55 -13.11 -1.75 -2.19
C ASP A 55 -14.25 -1.50 -1.21
N GLY A 56 -14.48 -2.42 -0.29
CA GLY A 56 -15.49 -2.25 0.75
C GLY A 56 -16.92 -2.50 0.29
N HIS A 57 -17.13 -3.00 -0.91
CA HIS A 57 -18.47 -3.15 -1.50
C HIS A 57 -18.77 -4.58 -1.92
N ASP A 58 -18.54 -5.53 -1.01
CA ASP A 58 -18.71 -6.95 -1.30
C ASP A 58 -20.13 -7.31 -1.73
N ASP A 59 -21.11 -6.55 -1.26
CA ASP A 59 -22.51 -6.81 -1.57
C ASP A 59 -22.93 -6.28 -2.94
N ASP A 60 -22.08 -5.53 -3.59
CA ASP A 60 -22.39 -4.89 -4.85
C ASP A 60 -21.74 -5.68 -5.98
N HIS A 61 -22.59 -6.24 -6.87
CA HIS A 61 -22.09 -7.05 -7.98
C HIS A 61 -21.16 -6.28 -8.93
N ARG A 62 -21.14 -4.96 -8.86
CA ARG A 62 -20.25 -4.13 -9.66
C ARG A 62 -18.86 -4.03 -9.05
N SER A 63 -18.71 -4.44 -7.81
CA SER A 63 -17.41 -4.44 -7.14
C SER A 63 -16.54 -5.54 -7.69
N GLY A 64 -15.25 -5.30 -7.69
CA GLY A 64 -14.29 -6.34 -7.98
C GLY A 64 -14.09 -7.27 -6.81
N THR A 65 -13.39 -8.36 -7.06
CA THR A 65 -13.03 -9.32 -6.03
C THR A 65 -11.95 -8.72 -5.13
N ASN A 66 -12.01 -9.01 -3.84
CA ASN A 66 -10.90 -8.68 -2.93
C ASN A 66 -9.66 -9.43 -3.40
N LYS A 67 -8.51 -8.78 -3.35
CA LYS A 67 -7.25 -9.39 -3.78
C LYS A 67 -6.10 -8.94 -2.88
N PRO A 68 -5.26 -9.87 -2.46
CA PRO A 68 -4.13 -9.53 -1.61
C PRO A 68 -3.24 -8.44 -2.18
N VAL A 69 -2.64 -7.67 -1.29
CA VAL A 69 -1.66 -6.64 -1.62
C VAL A 69 -0.31 -7.07 -1.08
N LEU A 70 0.73 -6.93 -1.91
CA LEU A 70 2.10 -7.22 -1.50
C LEU A 70 2.98 -6.02 -1.79
N ILE A 71 3.60 -5.51 -0.74
CA ILE A 71 4.57 -4.44 -0.84
C ILE A 71 5.91 -5.00 -0.37
N GLU A 72 6.89 -5.05 -1.28
CA GLU A 72 8.14 -5.73 -1.00
C GLU A 72 9.11 -4.84 -0.21
N ASP A 73 10.31 -5.37 0.04
CA ASP A 73 11.27 -4.73 0.93
C ASP A 73 11.70 -3.35 0.43
N GLY A 74 11.88 -2.43 1.35
CA GLY A 74 12.48 -1.14 1.03
C GLY A 74 11.60 -0.18 0.24
N VAL A 75 10.34 -0.49 0.06
CA VAL A 75 9.42 0.40 -0.65
C VAL A 75 9.13 1.63 0.20
N TRP A 76 9.15 2.77 -0.43
CA TRP A 76 8.83 4.04 0.24
C TRP A 76 7.61 4.67 -0.42
N LEU A 77 6.54 4.80 0.35
CA LEU A 77 5.33 5.50 -0.09
C LEU A 77 5.32 6.90 0.51
N GLY A 78 5.19 7.89 -0.34
CA GLY A 78 5.09 9.28 0.12
C GLY A 78 3.76 9.56 0.81
N ALA A 79 3.49 10.83 1.07
CA ALA A 79 2.24 11.23 1.73
C ALA A 79 1.04 11.07 0.79
N ASN A 80 -0.12 10.75 1.35
CA ASN A 80 -1.39 10.69 0.62
C ASN A 80 -1.36 9.71 -0.55
N VAL A 81 -0.68 8.59 -0.39
CA VAL A 81 -0.64 7.53 -1.39
C VAL A 81 -1.77 6.54 -1.08
N SER A 82 -2.46 6.10 -2.13
CA SER A 82 -3.50 5.07 -1.99
C SER A 82 -3.08 3.86 -2.81
N VAL A 83 -3.06 2.68 -2.16
CA VAL A 83 -2.71 1.41 -2.79
C VAL A 83 -3.94 0.52 -2.73
N TYR A 84 -4.33 -0.01 -3.88
CA TYR A 84 -5.58 -0.76 -4.00
C TYR A 84 -5.35 -2.26 -4.18
N ARG A 85 -6.45 -3.00 -4.11
CA ARG A 85 -6.44 -4.46 -4.15
C ARG A 85 -5.65 -5.02 -5.33
N GLY A 86 -5.00 -6.13 -5.10
CA GLY A 86 -4.28 -6.88 -6.13
C GLY A 86 -2.95 -6.29 -6.56
N VAL A 87 -2.52 -5.20 -5.92
CA VAL A 87 -1.28 -4.53 -6.31
C VAL A 87 -0.08 -5.22 -5.67
N MET A 88 0.96 -5.46 -6.48
CA MET A 88 2.26 -5.88 -6.01
C MET A 88 3.27 -4.80 -6.37
N ILE A 89 3.97 -4.29 -5.36
CA ILE A 89 4.99 -3.27 -5.57
C ILE A 89 6.35 -3.89 -5.27
N GLY A 90 7.21 -3.92 -6.29
CA GLY A 90 8.53 -4.54 -6.17
C GLY A 90 9.47 -3.76 -5.27
N GLU A 91 10.53 -4.42 -4.84
CA GLU A 91 11.45 -3.89 -3.84
C GLU A 91 12.10 -2.57 -4.24
N ASN A 92 12.43 -1.77 -3.24
CA ASN A 92 13.17 -0.50 -3.40
C ASN A 92 12.52 0.48 -4.36
N THR A 93 11.20 0.41 -4.49
CA THR A 93 10.42 1.33 -5.31
C THR A 93 10.01 2.54 -4.48
N PHE A 94 10.05 3.72 -5.09
CA PHE A 94 9.58 4.94 -4.45
C PHE A 94 8.29 5.41 -5.14
N ILE A 95 7.28 5.69 -4.34
CA ILE A 95 5.99 6.15 -4.83
C ILE A 95 5.78 7.58 -4.35
N ALA A 96 5.66 8.50 -5.32
CA ALA A 96 5.55 9.92 -5.02
C ALA A 96 4.26 10.24 -4.29
N ALA A 97 4.28 11.34 -3.53
CA ALA A 97 3.11 11.81 -2.79
C ALA A 97 1.90 11.98 -3.70
N SER A 98 0.73 11.72 -3.15
CA SER A 98 -0.57 11.88 -3.82
C SER A 98 -0.77 10.95 -5.01
N SER A 99 -0.06 9.83 -5.05
CA SER A 99 -0.21 8.84 -6.11
C SER A 99 -1.32 7.85 -5.76
N THR A 100 -1.99 7.37 -6.81
CA THR A 100 -3.03 6.34 -6.68
C THR A 100 -2.55 5.09 -7.42
N VAL A 101 -2.21 4.04 -6.68
CA VAL A 101 -1.60 2.84 -7.23
C VAL A 101 -2.68 1.78 -7.42
N THR A 102 -3.04 1.54 -8.69
CA THR A 102 -4.12 0.61 -9.03
C THR A 102 -3.63 -0.62 -9.78
N ARG A 103 -2.32 -0.69 -10.06
CA ARG A 103 -1.73 -1.86 -10.72
C ARG A 103 -0.34 -2.11 -10.16
N SER A 104 0.18 -3.29 -10.45
CA SER A 104 1.49 -3.71 -9.96
C SER A 104 2.63 -3.08 -10.73
N PHE A 105 3.77 -2.93 -10.06
CA PHE A 105 4.99 -2.37 -10.64
C PHE A 105 6.19 -3.19 -10.23
N PRO A 106 7.20 -3.31 -11.11
CA PRO A 106 8.44 -4.00 -10.74
C PRO A 106 9.25 -3.17 -9.74
N GLY A 107 10.27 -3.78 -9.18
CA GLY A 107 11.15 -3.10 -8.24
C GLY A 107 12.02 -2.04 -8.87
N ASN A 108 12.67 -1.26 -8.02
CA ASN A 108 13.64 -0.25 -8.41
C ASN A 108 13.08 0.77 -9.39
N THR A 109 11.84 1.20 -9.14
CA THR A 109 11.13 2.11 -10.02
C THR A 109 10.64 3.32 -9.24
N PHE A 110 10.66 4.48 -9.86
CA PHE A 110 10.03 5.69 -9.33
C PHE A 110 8.65 5.81 -9.97
N ILE A 111 7.62 5.86 -9.14
CA ILE A 111 6.23 5.82 -9.58
C ILE A 111 5.53 7.10 -9.14
N ALA A 112 4.72 7.67 -10.01
CA ALA A 112 4.00 8.90 -9.68
C ALA A 112 2.69 9.00 -10.44
N GLY A 113 1.73 9.70 -9.85
CA GLY A 113 0.52 10.11 -10.52
C GLY A 113 -0.74 9.41 -10.05
N SER A 114 -1.86 9.82 -10.62
CA SER A 114 -3.18 9.24 -10.36
C SER A 114 -3.94 9.15 -11.69
N PRO A 115 -4.00 7.96 -12.28
CA PRO A 115 -3.41 6.70 -11.84
C PRO A 115 -1.89 6.72 -11.95
N ALA A 116 -1.24 6.00 -11.03
CA ALA A 116 0.22 5.98 -10.96
C ALA A 116 0.85 5.33 -12.19
N ARG A 117 1.97 5.87 -12.61
CA ARG A 117 2.74 5.38 -13.75
C ARG A 117 4.21 5.40 -13.41
N PRO A 118 5.02 4.54 -14.04
CA PRO A 118 6.45 4.63 -13.86
C PRO A 118 6.96 5.96 -14.36
N TYR A 119 7.72 6.64 -13.53
CA TYR A 119 8.34 7.91 -13.90
C TYR A 119 9.75 7.69 -14.44
N LYS A 120 10.53 6.91 -13.71
CA LYS A 120 11.85 6.51 -14.15
C LYS A 120 12.29 5.29 -13.38
N LYS A 121 13.30 4.59 -13.91
CA LYS A 121 13.89 3.47 -13.22
C LYS A 121 14.97 3.97 -12.29
N MET A 122 15.00 3.45 -11.07
CA MET A 122 16.01 3.80 -10.09
C MET A 122 17.18 2.82 -10.23
N GLU A 123 18.38 3.35 -10.17
CA GLU A 123 19.57 2.52 -10.29
C GLU A 123 20.28 2.34 -8.97
#